data_3d368e8c6c1f0eefaf4207255b8f1342
#
_entry.id   3d368e8c6c1f0eefaf4207255b8f1342
#
_cell.length_a   1.000
_cell.length_b   1.000
_cell.length_c   1.000
_cell.angle_alpha   90.00
_cell.angle_beta   90.00
_cell.angle_gamma   90.00
#
_symmetry.space_group_name_H-M   'P 1'
#
loop_
_entity.id
_entity.type
_entity.pdbx_description
1 polymer ?
#
loop_
_entity_poly.entity_id
_entity_poly.type
_entity_poly.pdbx_seq_one_letter_code
_entity_poly.pdbx_strand_id
1 'polypeptide(L)'
;MIPKTKPAIAMIAVLAGVFFAADDQTVVVTILPQIMGDLRIGVTEIDTAIWTITAYLLGYVAVMPIMGRLSDIFGRRKIYSIAICIFMFGSMGTAITGSLDWINDTNIGSNAATEPIISTLVDSTATIQWVILTRVIQAIGAGALVPVSIAIVSDLYPNHRRGLPIGLTGAAAEAGAVIGPLWGAIISTLFNWQWVFWINIPISMIVLIGILITIPKQPRNNDNANGIDYIGAIVLAATIILFTLGCSHIGDISLATIAMFAGGILCTTIYIFHSYRSQNPIIPNILFKSSTFLSSNIVHILYGAALIINMVTVPLMANTVFQMTPLQSGLLLSNLTIAIPIGAITGGVICKWTDYRIISIPTLIVCSFSLFLMSQWDRETKDIYMFIHLLIAGGCFGILISPIILSAINSTLPSMLGAASGLITTSRFLGMTIGLAAMASWGSSKFEHLLSGVTLPINSGAKQSSQALSEFESSITNIGTQLFNDFFMTAAVLCLIALIPCILVKNDKVSS
;
A
#
# COMPACT_ATOMS: atom_id res chain seq x y z
N MET A 1 -35.59 -13.70 -13.37
CA MET A 1 -35.65 -12.47 -12.54
C MET A 1 -34.29 -12.25 -11.92
N ILE A 2 -33.53 -11.29 -12.43
CA ILE A 2 -32.28 -10.84 -11.79
C ILE A 2 -32.69 -10.17 -10.49
N PRO A 3 -32.23 -10.64 -9.31
CA PRO A 3 -32.54 -9.98 -8.06
C PRO A 3 -32.09 -8.52 -8.18
N LYS A 4 -33.01 -7.57 -7.86
CA LYS A 4 -32.71 -6.13 -7.85
C LYS A 4 -31.52 -5.93 -6.92
N THR A 5 -30.33 -5.76 -7.47
CA THR A 5 -29.15 -5.36 -6.73
C THR A 5 -29.48 -4.04 -6.03
N LYS A 6 -29.29 -3.97 -4.73
CA LYS A 6 -29.31 -2.69 -4.02
C LYS A 6 -27.87 -2.14 -4.09
N PRO A 7 -27.51 -1.34 -5.10
CA PRO A 7 -26.12 -0.97 -5.37
C PRO A 7 -25.49 -0.22 -4.18
N ALA A 8 -26.30 0.50 -3.40
CA ALA A 8 -25.81 1.20 -2.22
C ALA A 8 -25.34 0.24 -1.10
N ILE A 9 -26.07 -0.87 -0.86
CA ILE A 9 -25.67 -1.85 0.17
C ILE A 9 -24.45 -2.65 -0.29
N ALA A 10 -24.39 -3.01 -1.59
CA ALA A 10 -23.21 -3.64 -2.18
C ALA A 10 -21.98 -2.73 -2.03
N MET A 11 -22.17 -1.44 -2.29
CA MET A 11 -21.10 -0.44 -2.15
C MET A 11 -20.59 -0.34 -0.72
N ILE A 12 -21.48 -0.29 0.29
CA ILE A 12 -21.08 -0.25 1.70
C ILE A 12 -20.24 -1.49 2.06
N ALA A 13 -20.68 -2.69 1.66
CA ALA A 13 -19.94 -3.91 1.94
C ALA A 13 -18.55 -3.90 1.25
N VAL A 14 -18.47 -3.44 0.01
CA VAL A 14 -17.20 -3.32 -0.74
C VAL A 14 -16.27 -2.32 -0.07
N LEU A 15 -16.79 -1.12 0.31
CA LEU A 15 -15.99 -0.07 0.96
C LEU A 15 -15.47 -0.53 2.33
N ALA A 16 -16.29 -1.21 3.12
CA ALA A 16 -15.86 -1.76 4.40
C ALA A 16 -14.73 -2.79 4.22
N GLY A 17 -14.84 -3.70 3.25
CA GLY A 17 -13.78 -4.67 2.97
C GLY A 17 -12.47 -4.02 2.53
N VAL A 18 -12.52 -2.98 1.68
CA VAL A 18 -11.34 -2.21 1.28
C VAL A 18 -10.72 -1.46 2.45
N PHE A 19 -11.57 -0.81 3.28
CA PHE A 19 -11.13 -0.06 4.45
C PHE A 19 -10.35 -0.96 5.42
N PHE A 20 -10.92 -2.10 5.82
CA PHE A 20 -10.26 -3.00 6.77
C PHE A 20 -9.04 -3.71 6.19
N ALA A 21 -9.01 -3.99 4.88
CA ALA A 21 -7.81 -4.49 4.23
C ALA A 21 -6.65 -3.47 4.25
N ALA A 22 -6.97 -2.19 4.10
CA ALA A 22 -5.99 -1.11 4.15
C ALA A 22 -5.57 -0.74 5.57
N ASP A 23 -6.50 -0.78 6.53
CA ASP A 23 -6.25 -0.62 7.97
C ASP A 23 -5.25 -1.68 8.45
N ASP A 24 -5.50 -2.94 8.13
CA ASP A 24 -4.67 -4.07 8.52
C ASP A 24 -3.24 -4.01 7.95
N GLN A 25 -3.03 -3.32 6.83
CA GLN A 25 -1.72 -3.09 6.23
C GLN A 25 -0.81 -2.25 7.14
N THR A 26 -1.36 -1.28 7.86
CA THR A 26 -0.61 -0.25 8.59
C THR A 26 -0.67 -0.42 10.10
N VAL A 27 -1.68 -1.12 10.60
CA VAL A 27 -1.90 -1.32 12.04
C VAL A 27 -0.72 -1.98 12.75
N VAL A 28 -0.03 -2.91 12.09
CA VAL A 28 1.08 -3.67 12.67
C VAL A 28 2.28 -2.80 13.02
N VAL A 29 2.46 -1.68 12.33
CA VAL A 29 3.57 -0.75 12.63
C VAL A 29 3.54 -0.26 14.09
N THR A 30 2.35 -0.01 14.63
CA THR A 30 2.20 0.49 16.00
C THR A 30 2.20 -0.59 17.06
N ILE A 31 1.78 -1.81 16.71
CA ILE A 31 1.74 -2.93 17.66
C ILE A 31 3.00 -3.81 17.62
N LEU A 32 3.93 -3.57 16.67
CA LEU A 32 5.15 -4.37 16.52
C LEU A 32 5.99 -4.45 17.80
N PRO A 33 6.20 -3.36 18.58
CA PRO A 33 6.93 -3.45 19.84
C PRO A 33 6.27 -4.38 20.87
N GLN A 34 4.93 -4.46 20.89
CA GLN A 34 4.21 -5.37 21.79
C GLN A 34 4.34 -6.82 21.33
N ILE A 35 4.25 -7.07 20.00
CA ILE A 35 4.52 -8.39 19.42
C ILE A 35 5.93 -8.86 19.79
N MET A 36 6.94 -8.00 19.66
CA MET A 36 8.31 -8.32 20.03
C MET A 36 8.44 -8.63 21.52
N GLY A 37 7.77 -7.86 22.38
CA GLY A 37 7.78 -8.08 23.83
C GLY A 37 7.17 -9.42 24.21
N ASP A 38 5.99 -9.74 23.70
CA ASP A 38 5.28 -10.99 24.00
C ASP A 38 6.00 -12.24 23.47
N LEU A 39 6.61 -12.14 22.28
CA LEU A 39 7.38 -13.23 21.67
C LEU A 39 8.85 -13.26 22.13
N ARG A 40 9.23 -12.39 23.08
CA ARG A 40 10.58 -12.30 23.66
C ARG A 40 11.69 -12.06 22.62
N ILE A 41 11.39 -11.32 21.55
CA ILE A 41 12.33 -11.00 20.49
C ILE A 41 13.22 -9.85 20.96
N GLY A 42 14.53 -10.09 20.96
CA GLY A 42 15.52 -9.09 21.34
C GLY A 42 15.64 -7.96 20.31
N VAL A 43 16.17 -6.80 20.75
CA VAL A 43 16.43 -5.65 19.86
C VAL A 43 17.41 -6.01 18.74
N THR A 44 18.28 -6.98 18.95
CA THR A 44 19.22 -7.51 17.94
C THR A 44 18.53 -8.30 16.82
N GLU A 45 17.28 -8.70 17.02
CA GLU A 45 16.49 -9.49 16.07
C GLU A 45 15.36 -8.67 15.43
N ILE A 46 15.44 -7.33 15.52
CA ILE A 46 14.44 -6.41 14.99
C ILE A 46 14.20 -6.62 13.48
N ASP A 47 15.24 -7.01 12.74
CA ASP A 47 15.15 -7.30 11.30
C ASP A 47 14.16 -8.45 11.05
N THR A 48 14.14 -9.47 11.91
CA THR A 48 13.19 -10.58 11.81
C THR A 48 11.76 -10.10 12.12
N ALA A 49 11.58 -9.20 13.09
CA ALA A 49 10.28 -8.63 13.43
C ALA A 49 9.72 -7.76 12.29
N ILE A 50 10.56 -7.00 11.60
CA ILE A 50 10.17 -6.18 10.44
C ILE A 50 9.61 -7.05 9.30
N TRP A 51 10.02 -8.31 9.19
CA TRP A 51 9.45 -9.24 8.21
C TRP A 51 7.94 -9.46 8.36
N THR A 52 7.35 -9.23 9.53
CA THR A 52 5.88 -9.29 9.71
C THR A 52 5.15 -8.26 8.85
N ILE A 53 5.79 -7.12 8.61
CA ILE A 53 5.28 -6.03 7.76
C ILE A 53 5.70 -6.27 6.30
N THR A 54 6.98 -6.54 6.07
CA THR A 54 7.55 -6.68 4.72
C THR A 54 6.93 -7.86 3.97
N ALA A 55 6.82 -9.03 4.59
CA ALA A 55 6.22 -10.22 3.97
C ALA A 55 4.74 -10.02 3.66
N TYR A 56 4.00 -9.29 4.51
CA TYR A 56 2.63 -8.89 4.23
C TYR A 56 2.56 -8.01 2.97
N LEU A 57 3.37 -6.95 2.90
CA LEU A 57 3.39 -6.05 1.75
C LEU A 57 3.75 -6.76 0.44
N LEU A 58 4.72 -7.67 0.49
CA LEU A 58 5.11 -8.50 -0.66
C LEU A 58 3.95 -9.38 -1.13
N GLY A 59 3.32 -10.11 -0.22
CA GLY A 59 2.16 -10.94 -0.53
C GLY A 59 0.98 -10.14 -1.08
N TYR A 60 0.72 -8.97 -0.47
CA TYR A 60 -0.34 -8.04 -0.86
C TYR A 60 -0.17 -7.55 -2.30
N VAL A 61 1.02 -7.06 -2.66
CA VAL A 61 1.29 -6.50 -4.00
C VAL A 61 1.35 -7.59 -5.06
N ALA A 62 2.00 -8.73 -4.76
CA ALA A 62 2.17 -9.83 -5.71
C ALA A 62 0.83 -10.45 -6.15
N VAL A 63 -0.16 -10.47 -5.26
CA VAL A 63 -1.47 -11.11 -5.51
C VAL A 63 -2.43 -10.22 -6.30
N MET A 64 -2.29 -8.89 -6.23
CA MET A 64 -3.23 -7.95 -6.85
C MET A 64 -3.56 -8.23 -8.32
N PRO A 65 -2.58 -8.34 -9.24
CA PRO A 65 -2.87 -8.54 -10.65
C PRO A 65 -3.47 -9.94 -10.90
N ILE A 66 -3.04 -10.93 -10.12
CA ILE A 66 -3.51 -12.32 -10.23
C ILE A 66 -4.98 -12.41 -9.84
N MET A 67 -5.35 -11.88 -8.68
CA MET A 67 -6.73 -11.92 -8.17
C MET A 67 -7.67 -11.02 -8.98
N GLY A 68 -7.17 -9.91 -9.51
CA GLY A 68 -7.87 -9.11 -10.49
C GLY A 68 -8.30 -9.95 -11.69
N ARG A 69 -7.36 -10.67 -12.31
CA ARG A 69 -7.64 -11.55 -13.45
C ARG A 69 -8.54 -12.74 -13.09
N LEU A 70 -8.28 -13.40 -11.96
CA LEU A 70 -9.11 -14.50 -11.49
C LEU A 70 -10.56 -14.06 -11.29
N SER A 71 -10.79 -12.81 -10.86
CA SER A 71 -12.13 -12.26 -10.71
C SER A 71 -12.86 -12.10 -12.05
N ASP A 72 -12.15 -11.84 -13.16
CA ASP A 72 -12.71 -11.81 -14.51
C ASP A 72 -13.14 -13.21 -14.99
N ILE A 73 -12.38 -14.25 -14.60
CA ILE A 73 -12.61 -15.64 -15.05
C ILE A 73 -13.70 -16.33 -14.22
N PHE A 74 -13.59 -16.25 -12.89
CA PHE A 74 -14.46 -17.01 -11.96
C PHE A 74 -15.64 -16.21 -11.42
N GLY A 75 -15.71 -14.92 -11.72
CA GLY A 75 -16.74 -13.99 -11.26
C GLY A 75 -16.33 -13.23 -9.99
N ARG A 76 -16.68 -11.94 -9.95
CA ARG A 76 -16.30 -10.98 -8.90
C ARG A 76 -16.71 -11.44 -7.49
N ARG A 77 -17.99 -11.82 -7.34
CA ARG A 77 -18.55 -12.27 -6.06
C ARG A 77 -17.77 -13.45 -5.48
N LYS A 78 -17.44 -14.45 -6.31
CA LYS A 78 -16.75 -15.67 -5.86
C LYS A 78 -15.35 -15.34 -5.38
N ILE A 79 -14.57 -14.59 -6.18
CA ILE A 79 -13.18 -14.27 -5.83
C ILE A 79 -13.12 -13.33 -4.62
N TYR A 80 -14.00 -12.33 -4.54
CA TYR A 80 -14.09 -11.46 -3.37
C TYR A 80 -14.41 -12.24 -2.09
N SER A 81 -15.37 -13.19 -2.15
CA SER A 81 -15.70 -14.03 -1.00
C SER A 81 -14.56 -14.94 -0.57
N ILE A 82 -13.84 -15.55 -1.53
CA ILE A 82 -12.65 -16.35 -1.24
C ILE A 82 -11.56 -15.47 -0.59
N ALA A 83 -11.33 -14.28 -1.13
CA ALA A 83 -10.36 -13.32 -0.60
C ALA A 83 -10.64 -12.94 0.86
N ILE A 84 -11.91 -12.63 1.19
CA ILE A 84 -12.31 -12.35 2.58
C ILE A 84 -12.09 -13.58 3.47
N CYS A 85 -12.43 -14.78 3.02
CA CYS A 85 -12.21 -15.99 3.80
C CYS A 85 -10.70 -16.23 4.06
N ILE A 86 -9.83 -16.02 3.06
CA ILE A 86 -8.37 -16.12 3.21
C ILE A 86 -7.87 -15.05 4.19
N PHE A 87 -8.34 -13.80 4.06
CA PHE A 87 -8.00 -12.72 4.97
C PHE A 87 -8.40 -13.03 6.41
N MET A 88 -9.64 -13.50 6.61
CA MET A 88 -10.17 -13.88 7.91
C MET A 88 -9.38 -15.06 8.53
N PHE A 89 -9.03 -16.05 7.72
CA PHE A 89 -8.26 -17.21 8.17
C PHE A 89 -6.84 -16.81 8.60
N GLY A 90 -6.15 -15.96 7.80
CA GLY A 90 -4.84 -15.41 8.17
C GLY A 90 -4.92 -14.54 9.44
N SER A 91 -5.96 -13.70 9.56
CA SER A 91 -6.18 -12.88 10.76
C SER A 91 -6.40 -13.74 12.01
N MET A 92 -7.20 -14.82 11.90
CA MET A 92 -7.40 -15.77 12.98
C MET A 92 -6.09 -16.45 13.39
N GLY A 93 -5.27 -16.86 12.41
CA GLY A 93 -3.96 -17.46 12.67
C GLY A 93 -3.02 -16.52 13.42
N THR A 94 -3.01 -15.23 13.07
CA THR A 94 -2.23 -14.21 13.79
C THR A 94 -2.81 -13.93 15.18
N ALA A 95 -4.13 -13.90 15.32
CA ALA A 95 -4.82 -13.67 16.60
C ALA A 95 -4.57 -14.78 17.64
N ILE A 96 -4.35 -16.01 17.19
CA ILE A 96 -4.08 -17.17 18.07
C ILE A 96 -2.64 -17.15 18.61
N THR A 97 -1.72 -16.38 18.02
CA THR A 97 -0.31 -16.33 18.43
C THR A 97 -0.17 -16.09 19.92
N GLY A 98 0.51 -16.98 20.62
CA GLY A 98 0.74 -16.90 22.08
C GLY A 98 -0.51 -17.08 22.95
N SER A 99 -1.73 -17.19 22.36
CA SER A 99 -2.97 -17.33 23.13
C SER A 99 -3.30 -18.78 23.49
N LEU A 100 -2.54 -19.74 22.98
CA LEU A 100 -2.74 -21.15 23.28
C LEU A 100 -1.99 -21.62 24.52
N ASP A 101 -1.19 -20.77 25.15
CA ASP A 101 -0.43 -21.10 26.37
C ASP A 101 -1.36 -21.55 27.52
N TRP A 102 -2.60 -21.00 27.60
CA TRP A 102 -3.60 -21.42 28.57
C TRP A 102 -4.03 -22.88 28.41
N ILE A 103 -3.85 -23.49 27.22
CA ILE A 103 -4.17 -24.92 26.99
C ILE A 103 -3.19 -25.79 27.74
N ASN A 104 -1.92 -25.38 27.83
CA ASN A 104 -0.91 -26.06 28.63
C ASN A 104 -1.18 -25.94 30.14
N ASP A 105 -1.71 -24.79 30.59
CA ASP A 105 -2.00 -24.53 31.99
C ASP A 105 -3.27 -25.23 32.50
N THR A 106 -4.22 -25.57 31.62
CA THR A 106 -5.55 -26.07 32.01
C THR A 106 -5.66 -27.59 32.10
N ASN A 107 -4.59 -28.37 31.83
CA ASN A 107 -4.65 -29.85 31.82
C ASN A 107 -5.82 -30.43 30.99
N ILE A 108 -6.41 -29.65 30.06
CA ILE A 108 -7.48 -30.09 29.18
C ILE A 108 -6.88 -31.02 28.13
N GLY A 109 -6.86 -32.30 28.42
CA GLY A 109 -6.43 -33.33 27.49
C GLY A 109 -5.11 -34.05 27.87
N SER A 110 -4.85 -34.22 29.16
CA SER A 110 -3.69 -34.99 29.66
C SER A 110 -3.77 -36.49 29.37
N ASN A 111 -3.99 -36.84 28.09
CA ASN A 111 -3.71 -38.16 27.60
C ASN A 111 -2.28 -38.16 27.00
N ALA A 112 -1.42 -39.04 27.47
CA ALA A 112 -0.03 -39.15 27.03
C ALA A 112 0.21 -39.22 25.50
N ALA A 113 -0.85 -39.43 24.72
CA ALA A 113 -0.82 -39.45 23.26
C ALA A 113 -1.09 -38.07 22.60
N THR A 114 -1.74 -37.14 23.29
CA THR A 114 -2.13 -35.80 22.74
C THR A 114 -1.24 -34.67 23.25
N GLU A 115 -0.61 -34.84 24.44
CA GLU A 115 0.33 -33.89 25.03
C GLU A 115 1.46 -33.44 24.06
N PRO A 116 2.18 -34.35 23.38
CA PRO A 116 3.28 -33.93 22.49
C PRO A 116 2.78 -33.17 21.24
N ILE A 117 1.57 -33.47 20.78
CA ILE A 117 1.00 -32.75 19.60
C ILE A 117 0.53 -31.35 20.00
N ILE A 118 -0.11 -31.22 21.16
CA ILE A 118 -0.62 -29.94 21.67
C ILE A 118 0.55 -29.02 22.04
N SER A 119 1.57 -29.52 22.77
CA SER A 119 2.74 -28.71 23.11
C SER A 119 3.52 -28.27 21.87
N THR A 120 3.72 -29.14 20.88
CA THR A 120 4.36 -28.79 19.61
C THR A 120 3.56 -27.73 18.84
N LEU A 121 2.23 -27.80 18.84
CA LEU A 121 1.38 -26.80 18.20
C LEU A 121 1.44 -25.45 18.95
N VAL A 122 1.39 -25.46 20.28
CA VAL A 122 1.51 -24.27 21.12
C VAL A 122 2.87 -23.60 20.90
N ASP A 123 3.97 -24.36 20.99
CA ASP A 123 5.32 -23.83 20.77
C ASP A 123 5.49 -23.29 19.35
N SER A 124 4.92 -23.97 18.34
CA SER A 124 5.01 -23.51 16.96
C SER A 124 4.23 -22.22 16.70
N THR A 125 3.12 -21.98 17.41
CA THR A 125 2.32 -20.75 17.26
C THR A 125 2.87 -19.56 18.05
N ALA A 126 3.72 -19.79 19.05
CA ALA A 126 4.38 -18.75 19.84
C ALA A 126 5.67 -18.22 19.18
N THR A 127 5.81 -18.35 17.88
CA THR A 127 7.00 -17.91 17.13
C THR A 127 6.71 -16.75 16.18
N ILE A 128 7.71 -15.92 15.93
CA ILE A 128 7.62 -14.84 14.94
C ILE A 128 7.40 -15.39 13.52
N GLN A 129 7.93 -16.57 13.20
CA GLN A 129 7.76 -17.24 11.93
C GLN A 129 6.28 -17.57 11.67
N TRP A 130 5.55 -17.99 12.72
CA TRP A 130 4.12 -18.21 12.64
C TRP A 130 3.37 -16.92 12.31
N VAL A 131 3.70 -15.81 12.97
CA VAL A 131 3.12 -14.51 12.68
C VAL A 131 3.40 -14.11 11.23
N ILE A 132 4.63 -14.24 10.75
CA ILE A 132 5.00 -13.94 9.37
C ILE A 132 4.18 -14.78 8.39
N LEU A 133 4.08 -16.09 8.60
CA LEU A 133 3.32 -17.00 7.73
C LEU A 133 1.84 -16.61 7.68
N THR A 134 1.21 -16.40 8.83
CA THR A 134 -0.22 -16.04 8.92
C THR A 134 -0.49 -14.66 8.33
N ARG A 135 0.45 -13.73 8.46
CA ARG A 135 0.41 -12.41 7.80
C ARG A 135 0.52 -12.51 6.28
N VAL A 136 1.34 -13.41 5.75
CA VAL A 136 1.39 -13.68 4.29
C VAL A 136 0.04 -14.22 3.80
N ILE A 137 -0.55 -15.18 4.51
CA ILE A 137 -1.88 -15.70 4.16
C ILE A 137 -2.92 -14.58 4.18
N GLN A 138 -2.92 -13.75 5.22
CA GLN A 138 -3.81 -12.61 5.38
C GLN A 138 -3.64 -11.60 4.23
N ALA A 139 -2.39 -11.32 3.85
CA ALA A 139 -2.03 -10.42 2.75
C ALA A 139 -2.55 -10.89 1.39
N ILE A 140 -2.51 -12.21 1.13
CA ILE A 140 -3.09 -12.81 -0.08
C ILE A 140 -4.59 -12.49 -0.17
N GLY A 141 -5.32 -12.57 0.94
CA GLY A 141 -6.72 -12.17 1.00
C GLY A 141 -6.91 -10.67 0.78
N ALA A 142 -6.21 -9.85 1.57
CA ALA A 142 -6.32 -8.39 1.55
C ALA A 142 -5.95 -7.78 0.19
N GLY A 143 -4.86 -8.27 -0.43
CA GLY A 143 -4.38 -7.79 -1.72
C GLY A 143 -5.36 -8.02 -2.88
N ALA A 144 -6.28 -8.98 -2.74
CA ALA A 144 -7.36 -9.19 -3.70
C ALA A 144 -8.51 -8.18 -3.55
N LEU A 145 -8.76 -7.66 -2.34
CA LEU A 145 -9.96 -6.89 -2.05
C LEU A 145 -10.01 -5.57 -2.83
N VAL A 146 -8.92 -4.82 -2.93
CA VAL A 146 -8.89 -3.53 -3.62
C VAL A 146 -9.17 -3.68 -5.13
N PRO A 147 -8.41 -4.46 -5.91
CA PRO A 147 -8.63 -4.56 -7.35
C PRO A 147 -9.99 -5.20 -7.70
N VAL A 148 -10.43 -6.20 -6.93
CA VAL A 148 -11.73 -6.84 -7.17
C VAL A 148 -12.88 -5.88 -6.80
N SER A 149 -12.71 -5.01 -5.79
CA SER A 149 -13.65 -3.95 -5.45
C SER A 149 -13.84 -2.96 -6.59
N ILE A 150 -12.74 -2.49 -7.19
CA ILE A 150 -12.78 -1.59 -8.34
C ILE A 150 -13.52 -2.26 -9.51
N ALA A 151 -13.27 -3.55 -9.75
CA ALA A 151 -13.96 -4.32 -10.78
C ALA A 151 -15.46 -4.47 -10.47
N ILE A 152 -15.85 -4.80 -9.23
CA ILE A 152 -17.26 -4.88 -8.79
C ILE A 152 -17.96 -3.53 -8.99
N VAL A 153 -17.34 -2.45 -8.55
CA VAL A 153 -17.88 -1.10 -8.68
C VAL A 153 -18.05 -0.73 -10.16
N SER A 154 -17.10 -1.11 -11.00
CA SER A 154 -17.16 -0.89 -12.44
C SER A 154 -18.28 -1.68 -13.13
N ASP A 155 -18.65 -2.85 -12.61
CA ASP A 155 -19.79 -3.65 -13.09
C ASP A 155 -21.15 -3.12 -12.57
N LEU A 156 -21.19 -2.57 -11.34
CA LEU A 156 -22.42 -2.08 -10.72
C LEU A 156 -22.90 -0.74 -11.27
N TYR A 157 -21.98 0.09 -11.78
CA TYR A 157 -22.27 1.44 -12.22
C TYR A 157 -21.91 1.64 -13.69
N PRO A 158 -22.78 2.32 -14.48
CA PRO A 158 -22.47 2.64 -15.87
C PRO A 158 -21.27 3.60 -15.96
N ASN A 159 -20.55 3.58 -17.08
CA ASN A 159 -19.29 4.33 -17.27
C ASN A 159 -19.34 5.79 -16.81
N HIS A 160 -20.44 6.50 -17.15
CA HIS A 160 -20.63 7.91 -16.80
C HIS A 160 -20.90 8.16 -15.30
N ARG A 161 -21.14 7.12 -14.49
CA ARG A 161 -21.41 7.22 -13.04
C ARG A 161 -20.36 6.52 -12.18
N ARG A 162 -19.30 5.95 -12.75
CA ARG A 162 -18.25 5.22 -12.01
C ARG A 162 -17.35 6.12 -11.17
N GLY A 163 -17.24 7.42 -11.50
CA GLY A 163 -16.31 8.34 -10.88
C GLY A 163 -16.42 8.37 -9.36
N LEU A 164 -17.59 8.74 -8.83
CA LEU A 164 -17.81 8.80 -7.38
C LEU A 164 -17.62 7.44 -6.68
N PRO A 165 -18.20 6.32 -7.15
CA PRO A 165 -17.96 5.01 -6.55
C PRO A 165 -16.49 4.58 -6.51
N ILE A 166 -15.72 4.84 -7.55
CA ILE A 166 -14.26 4.55 -7.57
C ILE A 166 -13.53 5.50 -6.62
N GLY A 167 -13.90 6.79 -6.59
CA GLY A 167 -13.36 7.74 -5.63
C GLY A 167 -13.61 7.33 -4.17
N LEU A 168 -14.82 6.84 -3.87
CA LEU A 168 -15.15 6.30 -2.54
C LEU A 168 -14.32 5.04 -2.21
N THR A 169 -14.04 4.18 -3.20
CA THR A 169 -13.19 3.00 -3.00
C THR A 169 -11.75 3.42 -2.68
N GLY A 170 -11.21 4.41 -3.41
CA GLY A 170 -9.91 5.00 -3.09
C GLY A 170 -9.90 5.68 -1.73
N ALA A 171 -10.93 6.47 -1.42
CA ALA A 171 -11.06 7.14 -0.13
C ALA A 171 -11.12 6.15 1.04
N ALA A 172 -11.81 5.02 0.89
CA ALA A 172 -11.88 3.97 1.90
C ALA A 172 -10.52 3.31 2.13
N ALA A 173 -9.76 3.05 1.06
CA ALA A 173 -8.40 2.51 1.15
C ALA A 173 -7.46 3.47 1.89
N GLU A 174 -7.47 4.76 1.54
CA GLU A 174 -6.62 5.75 2.19
C GLU A 174 -7.03 6.00 3.64
N ALA A 175 -8.33 6.08 3.91
CA ALA A 175 -8.84 6.25 5.28
C ALA A 175 -8.46 5.06 6.18
N GLY A 176 -8.54 3.83 5.67
CA GLY A 176 -8.10 2.64 6.40
C GLY A 176 -6.61 2.72 6.73
N ALA A 177 -5.77 3.01 5.73
CA ALA A 177 -4.33 3.11 5.93
C ALA A 177 -3.92 4.21 6.94
N VAL A 178 -4.69 5.31 7.03
CA VAL A 178 -4.47 6.41 7.99
C VAL A 178 -4.93 6.05 9.40
N ILE A 179 -6.08 5.39 9.51
CA ILE A 179 -6.70 5.04 10.80
C ILE A 179 -6.00 3.84 11.44
N GLY A 180 -5.40 2.94 10.63
CA GLY A 180 -4.77 1.70 11.11
C GLY A 180 -3.83 1.88 12.31
N PRO A 181 -2.81 2.75 12.24
CA PRO A 181 -1.92 2.97 13.36
C PRO A 181 -2.62 3.44 14.64
N LEU A 182 -3.62 4.33 14.51
CA LEU A 182 -4.41 4.81 15.65
C LEU A 182 -5.28 3.69 16.23
N TRP A 183 -5.94 2.92 15.36
CA TRP A 183 -6.75 1.77 15.72
C TRP A 183 -5.91 0.72 16.47
N GLY A 184 -4.73 0.38 15.95
CA GLY A 184 -3.80 -0.54 16.58
C GLY A 184 -3.37 -0.07 17.96
N ALA A 185 -3.00 1.22 18.11
CA ALA A 185 -2.61 1.79 19.39
C ALA A 185 -3.75 1.75 20.42
N ILE A 186 -4.98 2.11 20.02
CA ILE A 186 -6.14 2.10 20.93
C ILE A 186 -6.45 0.67 21.38
N ILE A 187 -6.61 -0.27 20.46
CA ILE A 187 -6.99 -1.64 20.78
C ILE A 187 -5.92 -2.34 21.61
N SER A 188 -4.65 -2.17 21.26
CA SER A 188 -3.55 -2.81 21.99
C SER A 188 -3.33 -2.23 23.38
N THR A 189 -3.77 -0.98 23.63
CA THR A 189 -3.72 -0.37 24.96
C THR A 189 -4.89 -0.78 25.84
N LEU A 190 -6.11 -0.94 25.27
CA LEU A 190 -7.32 -1.32 26.01
C LEU A 190 -7.37 -2.83 26.30
N PHE A 191 -6.80 -3.63 25.41
CA PHE A 191 -6.79 -5.08 25.48
C PHE A 191 -5.36 -5.59 25.31
N ASN A 192 -5.11 -6.43 24.31
CA ASN A 192 -3.79 -6.82 23.84
C ASN A 192 -3.74 -6.73 22.30
N TRP A 193 -2.53 -6.85 21.71
CA TRP A 193 -2.36 -6.68 20.27
C TRP A 193 -3.13 -7.75 19.44
N GLN A 194 -3.39 -8.94 19.99
CA GLN A 194 -4.12 -10.02 19.32
C GLN A 194 -5.56 -9.61 19.00
N TRP A 195 -6.19 -8.73 19.82
CA TRP A 195 -7.54 -8.25 19.59
C TRP A 195 -7.68 -7.44 18.30
N VAL A 196 -6.62 -6.82 17.81
CA VAL A 196 -6.61 -6.17 16.51
C VAL A 196 -7.02 -7.15 15.41
N PHE A 197 -6.52 -8.38 15.49
CA PHE A 197 -6.81 -9.43 14.51
C PHE A 197 -8.11 -10.15 14.80
N TRP A 198 -8.49 -10.34 16.08
CA TRP A 198 -9.79 -10.93 16.44
C TRP A 198 -10.97 -10.10 15.93
N ILE A 199 -10.90 -8.78 15.98
CA ILE A 199 -11.94 -7.85 15.52
C ILE A 199 -12.13 -7.94 14.00
N ASN A 200 -11.09 -8.24 13.23
CA ASN A 200 -11.20 -8.44 11.79
C ASN A 200 -12.15 -9.59 11.42
N ILE A 201 -12.32 -10.60 12.27
CA ILE A 201 -13.14 -11.77 11.97
C ILE A 201 -14.64 -11.43 11.90
N PRO A 202 -15.28 -10.85 12.94
CA PRO A 202 -16.70 -10.50 12.87
C PRO A 202 -16.97 -9.43 11.79
N ILE A 203 -16.06 -8.48 11.57
CA ILE A 203 -16.21 -7.47 10.54
C ILE A 203 -16.16 -8.12 9.15
N SER A 204 -15.17 -8.99 8.89
CA SER A 204 -15.07 -9.73 7.63
C SER A 204 -16.29 -10.62 7.38
N MET A 205 -16.87 -11.19 8.43
CA MET A 205 -18.10 -11.98 8.34
C MET A 205 -19.29 -11.12 7.90
N ILE A 206 -19.44 -9.93 8.47
CA ILE A 206 -20.48 -8.96 8.08
C ILE A 206 -20.29 -8.55 6.61
N VAL A 207 -19.07 -8.23 6.21
CA VAL A 207 -18.73 -7.89 4.81
C VAL A 207 -19.04 -9.05 3.87
N LEU A 208 -18.64 -10.27 4.23
CA LEU A 208 -18.92 -11.48 3.44
C LEU A 208 -20.43 -11.70 3.24
N ILE A 209 -21.21 -11.60 4.31
CA ILE A 209 -22.67 -11.71 4.25
C ILE A 209 -23.24 -10.62 3.34
N GLY A 210 -22.78 -9.38 3.50
CA GLY A 210 -23.18 -8.25 2.66
C GLY A 210 -22.93 -8.53 1.16
N ILE A 211 -21.75 -9.02 0.81
CA ILE A 211 -21.39 -9.39 -0.56
C ILE A 211 -22.26 -10.53 -1.09
N LEU A 212 -22.48 -11.57 -0.27
CA LEU A 212 -23.28 -12.73 -0.67
C LEU A 212 -24.76 -12.40 -0.89
N ILE A 213 -25.29 -11.42 -0.21
CA ILE A 213 -26.70 -11.00 -0.34
C ILE A 213 -26.87 -10.00 -1.49
N THR A 214 -25.91 -9.10 -1.69
CA THR A 214 -26.12 -7.94 -2.57
C THR A 214 -25.55 -8.13 -3.98
N ILE A 215 -24.48 -8.91 -4.14
CA ILE A 215 -23.86 -9.12 -5.46
C ILE A 215 -24.40 -10.43 -6.07
N PRO A 216 -25.03 -10.39 -7.27
CA PRO A 216 -25.55 -11.58 -7.91
C PRO A 216 -24.41 -12.53 -8.31
N LYS A 217 -24.72 -13.83 -8.36
CA LYS A 217 -23.80 -14.81 -8.94
C LYS A 217 -23.63 -14.49 -10.43
N GLN A 218 -22.42 -14.18 -10.83
CA GLN A 218 -22.09 -14.05 -12.24
C GLN A 218 -21.87 -15.44 -12.82
N PRO A 219 -22.40 -15.73 -14.02
CA PRO A 219 -22.09 -16.97 -14.72
C PRO A 219 -20.58 -17.01 -15.02
N ARG A 220 -20.01 -18.20 -14.90
CA ARG A 220 -18.63 -18.45 -15.34
C ARG A 220 -18.56 -18.11 -16.83
N ASN A 221 -17.58 -17.28 -17.19
CA ASN A 221 -17.38 -16.97 -18.61
C ASN A 221 -16.73 -18.19 -19.28
N ASN A 222 -17.58 -19.03 -19.91
CA ASN A 222 -17.14 -20.30 -20.52
C ASN A 222 -16.19 -20.10 -21.71
N ASP A 223 -16.20 -18.92 -22.35
CA ASP A 223 -15.27 -18.60 -23.45
C ASP A 223 -13.81 -18.49 -22.96
N ASN A 224 -13.59 -18.24 -21.66
CA ASN A 224 -12.28 -18.19 -21.03
C ASN A 224 -11.95 -19.45 -20.19
N ALA A 225 -12.73 -20.52 -20.33
CA ALA A 225 -12.60 -21.74 -19.52
C ALA A 225 -11.37 -22.62 -19.86
N ASN A 226 -10.55 -22.21 -20.82
CA ASN A 226 -9.35 -22.95 -21.26
C ASN A 226 -8.15 -22.81 -20.30
N GLY A 227 -8.38 -22.99 -19.00
CA GLY A 227 -7.32 -23.09 -18.01
C GLY A 227 -6.85 -21.75 -17.43
N ILE A 228 -6.40 -21.83 -16.18
CA ILE A 228 -5.70 -20.72 -15.50
C ILE A 228 -4.24 -20.79 -15.92
N ASP A 229 -3.65 -19.66 -16.22
CA ASP A 229 -2.23 -19.53 -16.48
C ASP A 229 -1.44 -19.55 -15.14
N TYR A 230 -1.32 -20.75 -14.55
CA TYR A 230 -0.59 -20.93 -13.29
C TYR A 230 0.88 -20.54 -13.41
N ILE A 231 1.52 -20.85 -14.54
CA ILE A 231 2.92 -20.53 -14.79
C ILE A 231 3.09 -19.02 -14.86
N GLY A 232 2.24 -18.34 -15.65
CA GLY A 232 2.25 -16.89 -15.72
C GLY A 232 1.99 -16.23 -14.35
N ALA A 233 1.09 -16.79 -13.52
CA ALA A 233 0.81 -16.28 -12.18
C ALA A 233 2.03 -16.38 -11.25
N ILE A 234 2.70 -17.53 -11.22
CA ILE A 234 3.88 -17.76 -10.37
C ILE A 234 5.04 -16.87 -10.82
N VAL A 235 5.30 -16.81 -12.13
CA VAL A 235 6.41 -16.01 -12.68
C VAL A 235 6.15 -14.52 -12.47
N LEU A 236 4.90 -14.06 -12.62
CA LEU A 236 4.53 -12.66 -12.35
C LEU A 236 4.69 -12.31 -10.87
N ALA A 237 4.23 -13.18 -9.96
CA ALA A 237 4.42 -12.99 -8.52
C ALA A 237 5.92 -12.95 -8.17
N ALA A 238 6.72 -13.88 -8.69
CA ALA A 238 8.16 -13.90 -8.50
C ALA A 238 8.82 -12.61 -9.02
N THR A 239 8.40 -12.12 -10.19
CA THR A 239 8.87 -10.83 -10.75
C THR A 239 8.63 -9.68 -9.77
N ILE A 240 7.40 -9.54 -9.28
CA ILE A 240 7.03 -8.45 -8.36
C ILE A 240 7.82 -8.58 -7.05
N ILE A 241 7.90 -9.77 -6.48
CA ILE A 241 8.61 -10.03 -5.22
C ILE A 241 10.11 -9.69 -5.37
N LEU A 242 10.75 -10.19 -6.43
CA LEU A 242 12.19 -9.97 -6.65
C LEU A 242 12.53 -8.49 -6.88
N PHE A 243 11.72 -7.76 -7.66
CA PHE A 243 11.92 -6.32 -7.82
C PHE A 243 11.67 -5.56 -6.52
N THR A 244 10.62 -5.91 -5.76
CA THR A 244 10.32 -5.25 -4.49
C THR A 244 11.43 -5.49 -3.47
N LEU A 245 11.92 -6.72 -3.35
CA LEU A 245 13.07 -7.05 -2.49
C LEU A 245 14.36 -6.39 -2.96
N GLY A 246 14.63 -6.39 -4.26
CA GLY A 246 15.79 -5.68 -4.82
C GLY A 246 15.76 -4.19 -4.51
N CYS A 247 14.58 -3.56 -4.62
CA CYS A 247 14.40 -2.15 -4.28
C CYS A 247 14.57 -1.89 -2.78
N SER A 248 14.11 -2.78 -1.90
CA SER A 248 14.26 -2.59 -0.44
C SER A 248 15.71 -2.71 0.06
N HIS A 249 16.61 -3.29 -0.75
CA HIS A 249 18.04 -3.43 -0.44
C HIS A 249 18.95 -2.57 -1.35
N ILE A 250 18.40 -1.59 -2.07
CA ILE A 250 19.17 -0.80 -3.04
C ILE A 250 20.25 0.06 -2.37
N GLY A 251 20.09 0.38 -1.08
CA GLY A 251 21.10 1.08 -0.26
C GLY A 251 22.37 0.27 -0.03
N ASP A 252 22.24 -1.04 -0.06
CA ASP A 252 23.32 -2.01 0.15
C ASP A 252 23.50 -2.79 -1.14
N ILE A 253 24.37 -2.29 -2.08
CA ILE A 253 24.64 -2.95 -3.36
C ILE A 253 25.49 -4.19 -3.12
N SER A 254 24.83 -5.23 -2.59
CA SER A 254 25.41 -6.55 -2.37
C SER A 254 25.20 -7.46 -3.60
N LEU A 255 25.94 -8.56 -3.65
CA LEU A 255 25.72 -9.59 -4.67
C LEU A 255 24.26 -10.11 -4.63
N ALA A 256 23.64 -10.16 -3.44
CA ALA A 256 22.25 -10.55 -3.27
C ALA A 256 21.29 -9.55 -3.93
N THR A 257 21.51 -8.24 -3.77
CA THR A 257 20.71 -7.19 -4.39
C THR A 257 20.78 -7.27 -5.91
N ILE A 258 22.01 -7.45 -6.47
CA ILE A 258 22.22 -7.64 -7.91
C ILE A 258 21.51 -8.90 -8.40
N ALA A 259 21.60 -10.00 -7.66
CA ALA A 259 20.93 -11.26 -8.01
C ALA A 259 19.38 -11.11 -7.98
N MET A 260 18.81 -10.33 -7.05
CA MET A 260 17.37 -10.04 -7.00
C MET A 260 16.92 -9.27 -8.23
N PHE A 261 17.64 -8.22 -8.65
CA PHE A 261 17.32 -7.49 -9.87
C PHE A 261 17.51 -8.34 -11.13
N ALA A 262 18.61 -9.09 -11.23
CA ALA A 262 18.86 -9.99 -12.36
C ALA A 262 17.78 -11.08 -12.45
N GLY A 263 17.41 -11.68 -11.31
CA GLY A 263 16.29 -12.63 -11.20
C GLY A 263 14.96 -12.01 -11.61
N GLY A 264 14.68 -10.77 -11.17
CA GLY A 264 13.49 -10.01 -11.54
C GLY A 264 13.42 -9.75 -13.06
N ILE A 265 14.52 -9.34 -13.68
CA ILE A 265 14.62 -9.14 -15.13
C ILE A 265 14.43 -10.48 -15.87
N LEU A 266 15.05 -11.54 -15.40
CA LEU A 266 14.91 -12.88 -15.97
C LEU A 266 13.45 -13.36 -15.90
N CYS A 267 12.81 -13.24 -14.73
CA CYS A 267 11.39 -13.59 -14.56
C CYS A 267 10.49 -12.73 -15.46
N THR A 268 10.75 -11.42 -15.58
CA THR A 268 10.02 -10.54 -16.50
C THR A 268 10.13 -11.03 -17.94
N THR A 269 11.34 -11.38 -18.37
CA THR A 269 11.60 -11.89 -19.73
C THR A 269 10.86 -13.19 -19.98
N ILE A 270 10.93 -14.13 -19.02
CA ILE A 270 10.20 -15.40 -19.06
C ILE A 270 8.68 -15.13 -19.12
N TYR A 271 8.17 -14.21 -18.29
CA TYR A 271 6.76 -13.83 -18.26
C TYR A 271 6.29 -13.29 -19.60
N ILE A 272 7.03 -12.36 -20.20
CA ILE A 272 6.72 -11.76 -21.50
C ILE A 272 6.65 -12.87 -22.56
N PHE A 273 7.68 -13.72 -22.64
CA PHE A 273 7.73 -14.81 -23.62
C PHE A 273 6.60 -15.82 -23.44
N HIS A 274 6.30 -16.18 -22.19
CA HIS A 274 5.20 -17.08 -21.84
C HIS A 274 3.83 -16.45 -22.17
N SER A 275 3.63 -15.17 -21.85
CA SER A 275 2.38 -14.43 -22.09
C SER A 275 2.02 -14.35 -23.58
N TYR A 276 3.02 -14.25 -24.48
CA TYR A 276 2.76 -14.30 -25.94
C TYR A 276 2.35 -15.68 -26.44
N ARG A 277 2.71 -16.76 -25.73
CA ARG A 277 2.36 -18.13 -26.10
C ARG A 277 1.11 -18.65 -25.40
N SER A 278 0.76 -18.09 -24.26
CA SER A 278 -0.41 -18.47 -23.47
C SER A 278 -1.69 -18.01 -24.16
N GLN A 279 -2.68 -18.91 -24.23
CA GLN A 279 -4.01 -18.57 -24.75
C GLN A 279 -4.79 -17.64 -23.80
N ASN A 280 -4.53 -17.73 -22.48
CA ASN A 280 -5.23 -16.97 -21.45
C ASN A 280 -4.23 -16.37 -20.44
N PRO A 281 -3.35 -15.43 -20.84
CA PRO A 281 -2.35 -14.87 -19.94
C PRO A 281 -3.00 -14.13 -18.76
N ILE A 282 -2.32 -14.11 -17.62
CA ILE A 282 -2.76 -13.37 -16.42
C ILE A 282 -2.97 -11.90 -16.75
N ILE A 283 -2.00 -11.27 -17.41
CA ILE A 283 -2.18 -9.92 -17.94
C ILE A 283 -2.37 -10.05 -19.47
N PRO A 284 -3.59 -9.78 -19.96
CA PRO A 284 -3.85 -9.82 -21.40
C PRO A 284 -2.99 -8.81 -22.16
N ASN A 285 -2.25 -9.27 -23.16
CA ASN A 285 -1.33 -8.43 -23.95
C ASN A 285 -2.04 -7.26 -24.66
N ILE A 286 -3.33 -7.38 -24.91
CA ILE A 286 -4.15 -6.32 -25.51
C ILE A 286 -4.23 -5.07 -24.63
N LEU A 287 -4.07 -5.19 -23.31
CA LEU A 287 -4.06 -4.04 -22.39
C LEU A 287 -2.90 -3.09 -22.69
N PHE A 288 -1.74 -3.63 -23.06
CA PHE A 288 -0.56 -2.83 -23.41
C PHE A 288 -0.62 -2.16 -24.78
N LYS A 289 -1.62 -2.51 -25.61
CA LYS A 289 -1.86 -1.82 -26.88
C LYS A 289 -2.56 -0.48 -26.70
N SER A 290 -3.26 -0.28 -25.59
CA SER A 290 -3.87 1.01 -25.25
C SER A 290 -2.84 1.99 -24.69
N SER A 291 -2.57 3.06 -25.42
CA SER A 291 -1.68 4.14 -24.93
C SER A 291 -2.21 4.78 -23.66
N THR A 292 -3.54 4.91 -23.54
CA THR A 292 -4.21 5.43 -22.34
C THR A 292 -3.96 4.53 -21.14
N PHE A 293 -4.10 3.22 -21.28
CA PHE A 293 -3.84 2.26 -20.21
C PHE A 293 -2.38 2.30 -19.75
N LEU A 294 -1.45 2.25 -20.70
CA LEU A 294 -0.02 2.30 -20.39
C LEU A 294 0.36 3.60 -19.69
N SER A 295 -0.09 4.74 -20.24
CA SER A 295 0.17 6.07 -19.66
C SER A 295 -0.39 6.19 -18.25
N SER A 296 -1.61 5.70 -18.00
CA SER A 296 -2.22 5.72 -16.67
C SER A 296 -1.41 4.91 -15.65
N ASN A 297 -0.87 3.75 -16.04
CA ASN A 297 0.00 2.94 -15.18
C ASN A 297 1.32 3.68 -14.86
N ILE A 298 1.94 4.33 -15.85
CA ILE A 298 3.17 5.12 -15.64
C ILE A 298 2.88 6.31 -14.70
N VAL A 299 1.79 7.04 -14.91
CA VAL A 299 1.38 8.13 -14.01
C VAL A 299 1.20 7.59 -12.59
N HIS A 300 0.58 6.40 -12.43
CA HIS A 300 0.30 5.81 -11.12
C HIS A 300 1.58 5.34 -10.40
N ILE A 301 2.61 4.88 -11.12
CA ILE A 301 3.95 4.60 -10.57
C ILE A 301 4.58 5.90 -10.04
N LEU A 302 4.63 6.95 -10.85
CA LEU A 302 5.23 8.23 -10.47
C LEU A 302 4.48 8.90 -9.30
N TYR A 303 3.15 8.83 -9.35
CA TYR A 303 2.26 9.24 -8.26
C TYR A 303 2.57 8.49 -6.96
N GLY A 304 2.67 7.16 -7.02
CA GLY A 304 2.98 6.33 -5.85
C GLY A 304 4.33 6.68 -5.24
N ALA A 305 5.36 6.89 -6.08
CA ALA A 305 6.68 7.31 -5.64
C ALA A 305 6.66 8.68 -4.95
N ALA A 306 5.99 9.68 -5.54
CA ALA A 306 5.88 11.00 -4.95
C ALA A 306 5.09 10.98 -3.62
N LEU A 307 4.02 10.18 -3.53
CA LEU A 307 3.20 10.05 -2.33
C LEU A 307 4.00 9.48 -1.15
N ILE A 308 4.71 8.36 -1.36
CA ILE A 308 5.46 7.72 -0.27
C ILE A 308 6.61 8.58 0.23
N ILE A 309 7.31 9.28 -0.66
CA ILE A 309 8.36 10.23 -0.29
C ILE A 309 7.80 11.26 0.69
N ASN A 310 6.62 11.82 0.41
CA ASN A 310 5.98 12.78 1.32
C ASN A 310 5.56 12.16 2.64
N MET A 311 4.92 10.98 2.60
CA MET A 311 4.43 10.31 3.81
C MET A 311 5.55 9.98 4.80
N VAL A 312 6.76 9.72 4.29
CA VAL A 312 7.93 9.41 5.13
C VAL A 312 8.71 10.67 5.52
N THR A 313 8.87 11.61 4.58
CA THR A 313 9.68 12.83 4.84
C THR A 313 9.02 13.74 5.87
N VAL A 314 7.69 13.92 5.83
CA VAL A 314 6.99 14.84 6.73
C VAL A 314 7.23 14.51 8.22
N PRO A 315 6.98 13.29 8.73
CA PRO A 315 7.22 12.98 10.12
C PRO A 315 8.71 12.96 10.48
N LEU A 316 9.60 12.56 9.57
CA LEU A 316 11.04 12.60 9.81
C LEU A 316 11.53 14.04 9.99
N MET A 317 11.13 14.95 9.10
CA MET A 317 11.47 16.37 9.22
C MET A 317 10.86 16.99 10.49
N ALA A 318 9.62 16.65 10.82
CA ALA A 318 8.95 17.11 12.02
C ALA A 318 9.72 16.73 13.30
N ASN A 319 10.20 15.49 13.39
CA ASN A 319 10.96 15.01 14.55
C ASN A 319 12.38 15.59 14.59
N THR A 320 13.09 15.64 13.47
CA THR A 320 14.53 15.96 13.45
C THR A 320 14.80 17.46 13.33
N VAL A 321 14.05 18.20 12.51
CA VAL A 321 14.27 19.63 12.24
C VAL A 321 13.45 20.50 13.18
N PHE A 322 12.15 20.21 13.31
CA PHE A 322 11.24 20.99 14.15
C PHE A 322 11.19 20.51 15.61
N GLN A 323 11.91 19.44 15.95
CA GLN A 323 11.99 18.88 17.31
C GLN A 323 10.60 18.56 17.90
N MET A 324 9.66 18.20 17.05
CA MET A 324 8.30 17.82 17.44
C MET A 324 8.28 16.46 18.12
N THR A 325 7.40 16.29 19.09
CA THR A 325 7.14 14.98 19.69
C THR A 325 6.54 14.02 18.65
N PRO A 326 6.64 12.69 18.84
CA PRO A 326 6.02 11.72 17.91
C PRO A 326 4.53 11.97 17.69
N LEU A 327 3.79 12.41 18.71
CA LEU A 327 2.37 12.76 18.58
C LEU A 327 2.17 14.00 17.68
N GLN A 328 2.96 15.04 17.87
CA GLN A 328 2.89 16.26 17.05
C GLN A 328 3.25 15.97 15.59
N SER A 329 4.26 15.14 15.33
CA SER A 329 4.64 14.71 13.98
C SER A 329 3.51 13.92 13.30
N GLY A 330 2.85 13.03 14.03
CA GLY A 330 1.69 12.28 13.55
C GLY A 330 0.51 13.20 13.23
N LEU A 331 0.24 14.21 14.09
CA LEU A 331 -0.79 15.22 13.85
C LEU A 331 -0.43 16.10 12.64
N LEU A 332 0.83 16.46 12.45
CA LEU A 332 1.25 17.19 11.26
C LEU A 332 1.00 16.37 10.00
N LEU A 333 1.40 15.10 9.97
CA LEU A 333 1.16 14.18 8.85
C LEU A 333 -0.34 13.98 8.60
N SER A 334 -1.17 14.01 9.64
CA SER A 334 -2.63 13.83 9.51
C SER A 334 -3.28 14.87 8.60
N ASN A 335 -2.72 16.08 8.48
CA ASN A 335 -3.21 17.12 7.58
C ASN A 335 -3.12 16.67 6.10
N LEU A 336 -2.04 15.99 5.74
CA LEU A 336 -1.88 15.41 4.40
C LEU A 336 -2.82 14.21 4.23
N THR A 337 -2.81 13.28 5.18
CA THR A 337 -3.47 11.99 5.03
C THR A 337 -5.00 12.07 5.11
N ILE A 338 -5.57 13.00 5.88
CA ILE A 338 -7.03 13.26 5.90
C ILE A 338 -7.49 13.95 4.61
N ALA A 339 -6.64 14.79 4.01
CA ALA A 339 -6.98 15.46 2.75
C ALA A 339 -7.07 14.48 1.57
N ILE A 340 -6.35 13.36 1.59
CA ILE A 340 -6.36 12.36 0.50
C ILE A 340 -7.75 11.73 0.29
N PRO A 341 -8.44 11.17 1.29
CA PRO A 341 -9.81 10.65 1.12
C PRO A 341 -10.80 11.70 0.62
N ILE A 342 -10.72 12.93 1.12
CA ILE A 342 -11.56 14.05 0.68
C ILE A 342 -11.28 14.35 -0.79
N GLY A 343 -10.02 14.43 -1.17
CA GLY A 343 -9.59 14.61 -2.55
C GLY A 343 -10.07 13.47 -3.46
N ALA A 344 -10.00 12.22 -3.02
CA ALA A 344 -10.45 11.07 -3.81
C ALA A 344 -11.96 11.12 -4.13
N ILE A 345 -12.77 11.54 -3.16
CA ILE A 345 -14.20 11.74 -3.36
C ILE A 345 -14.44 12.90 -4.34
N THR A 346 -13.79 14.04 -4.14
CA THR A 346 -13.95 15.22 -5.01
C THR A 346 -13.49 14.93 -6.43
N GLY A 347 -12.35 14.28 -6.62
CA GLY A 347 -11.87 13.81 -7.93
C GLY A 347 -12.86 12.88 -8.62
N GLY A 348 -13.43 11.93 -7.86
CA GLY A 348 -14.48 11.04 -8.36
C GLY A 348 -15.75 11.76 -8.82
N VAL A 349 -16.16 12.80 -8.10
CA VAL A 349 -17.32 13.65 -8.47
C VAL A 349 -17.02 14.45 -9.73
N ILE A 350 -15.86 15.09 -9.82
CA ILE A 350 -15.48 15.95 -10.97
C ILE A 350 -15.34 15.11 -12.25
N CYS A 351 -14.88 13.87 -12.18
CA CYS A 351 -14.78 12.95 -13.32
C CYS A 351 -16.11 12.69 -14.03
N LYS A 352 -17.25 13.02 -13.39
CA LYS A 352 -18.58 12.89 -14.02
C LYS A 352 -18.80 13.89 -15.14
N TRP A 353 -18.22 15.10 -15.03
CA TRP A 353 -18.48 16.22 -15.94
C TRP A 353 -17.29 16.59 -16.82
N THR A 354 -16.09 16.17 -16.43
CA THR A 354 -14.84 16.68 -17.00
C THR A 354 -13.95 15.54 -17.48
N ASP A 355 -13.16 15.81 -18.51
CA ASP A 355 -12.17 14.87 -19.04
C ASP A 355 -11.05 14.61 -18.03
N TYR A 356 -10.54 13.37 -17.98
CA TYR A 356 -9.50 12.96 -17.06
C TYR A 356 -8.24 13.82 -17.14
N ARG A 357 -7.86 14.28 -18.34
CA ARG A 357 -6.72 15.19 -18.55
C ARG A 357 -6.93 16.56 -17.89
N ILE A 358 -8.14 17.12 -18.06
CA ILE A 358 -8.49 18.45 -17.54
C ILE A 358 -8.46 18.45 -16.01
N ILE A 359 -8.67 17.30 -15.38
CA ILE A 359 -8.54 17.13 -13.94
C ILE A 359 -7.08 16.87 -13.56
N SER A 360 -6.44 15.88 -14.22
CA SER A 360 -5.14 15.37 -13.76
C SER A 360 -3.99 16.35 -14.01
N ILE A 361 -3.96 17.05 -15.16
CA ILE A 361 -2.88 17.97 -15.49
C ILE A 361 -2.80 19.16 -14.52
N PRO A 362 -3.87 19.93 -14.27
CA PRO A 362 -3.81 21.03 -13.29
C PRO A 362 -3.53 20.51 -11.88
N THR A 363 -4.09 19.35 -11.51
CA THR A 363 -3.88 18.77 -10.18
C THR A 363 -2.41 18.36 -9.98
N LEU A 364 -1.75 17.79 -10.99
CA LEU A 364 -0.32 17.46 -10.94
C LEU A 364 0.54 18.73 -10.82
N ILE A 365 0.19 19.80 -11.52
CA ILE A 365 0.90 21.09 -11.45
C ILE A 365 0.76 21.69 -10.04
N VAL A 366 -0.47 21.74 -9.49
CA VAL A 366 -0.72 22.28 -8.14
C VAL A 366 -0.05 21.39 -7.07
N CYS A 367 -0.08 20.06 -7.24
CA CYS A 367 0.62 19.13 -6.37
C CYS A 367 2.13 19.41 -6.37
N SER A 368 2.72 19.46 -7.56
CA SER A 368 4.16 19.77 -7.72
C SER A 368 4.53 21.12 -7.11
N PHE A 369 3.70 22.14 -7.31
CA PHE A 369 3.92 23.48 -6.71
C PHE A 369 3.85 23.43 -5.17
N SER A 370 2.87 22.72 -4.60
CA SER A 370 2.78 22.55 -3.15
C SER A 370 4.02 21.84 -2.58
N LEU A 371 4.49 20.78 -3.25
CA LEU A 371 5.70 20.06 -2.87
C LEU A 371 6.97 20.92 -3.01
N PHE A 372 7.02 21.77 -4.04
CA PHE A 372 8.07 22.76 -4.19
C PHE A 372 8.06 23.78 -3.03
N LEU A 373 6.89 24.24 -2.58
CA LEU A 373 6.81 25.09 -1.40
C LEU A 373 7.26 24.36 -0.12
N MET A 374 6.97 23.06 -0.01
CA MET A 374 7.45 22.23 1.10
C MET A 374 8.98 22.07 1.07
N SER A 375 9.60 22.05 -0.13
CA SER A 375 11.06 22.03 -0.24
C SER A 375 11.76 23.33 0.19
N GLN A 376 11.02 24.34 0.57
CA GLN A 376 11.53 25.59 1.14
C GLN A 376 11.32 25.69 2.66
N TRP A 377 10.85 24.60 3.29
CA TRP A 377 10.65 24.62 4.75
C TRP A 377 11.98 24.70 5.48
N ASP A 378 11.98 25.53 6.51
CA ASP A 378 13.08 25.76 7.45
C ASP A 378 12.56 25.79 8.89
N ARG A 379 13.46 25.99 9.86
CA ARG A 379 13.11 26.07 11.28
C ARG A 379 12.15 27.22 11.63
N GLU A 380 12.09 28.26 10.82
CA GLU A 380 11.25 29.44 11.05
C GLU A 380 9.89 29.33 10.34
N THR A 381 9.67 28.23 9.61
CA THR A 381 8.43 28.00 8.87
C THR A 381 7.24 27.89 9.85
N LYS A 382 6.27 28.79 9.68
CA LYS A 382 5.08 28.83 10.57
C LYS A 382 4.17 27.64 10.31
N ASP A 383 3.57 27.10 11.37
CA ASP A 383 2.66 25.97 11.36
C ASP A 383 1.53 26.11 10.32
N ILE A 384 1.02 27.35 10.14
CA ILE A 384 -0.06 27.61 9.18
C ILE A 384 0.36 27.33 7.73
N TYR A 385 1.61 27.61 7.34
CA TYR A 385 2.11 27.30 6.01
C TYR A 385 2.30 25.79 5.84
N MET A 386 2.84 25.11 6.86
CA MET A 386 2.95 23.65 6.84
C MET A 386 1.58 23.00 6.68
N PHE A 387 0.58 23.45 7.45
CA PHE A 387 -0.81 22.97 7.35
C PHE A 387 -1.38 23.16 5.94
N ILE A 388 -1.26 24.37 5.36
CA ILE A 388 -1.82 24.69 4.04
C ILE A 388 -1.14 23.83 2.95
N HIS A 389 0.19 23.75 2.96
CA HIS A 389 0.93 22.99 1.95
C HIS A 389 0.57 21.49 2.02
N LEU A 390 0.49 20.90 3.22
CA LEU A 390 0.11 19.50 3.41
C LEU A 390 -1.33 19.24 2.96
N LEU A 391 -2.26 20.14 3.28
CA LEU A 391 -3.66 20.02 2.88
C LEU A 391 -3.80 20.06 1.36
N ILE A 392 -3.09 20.96 0.67
CA ILE A 392 -3.09 21.08 -0.79
C ILE A 392 -2.47 19.84 -1.41
N ALA A 393 -1.28 19.42 -0.95
CA ALA A 393 -0.61 18.23 -1.46
C ALA A 393 -1.48 16.98 -1.30
N GLY A 394 -2.02 16.74 -0.10
CA GLY A 394 -2.90 15.61 0.19
C GLY A 394 -4.18 15.64 -0.65
N GLY A 395 -4.83 16.82 -0.76
CA GLY A 395 -6.01 16.99 -1.61
C GLY A 395 -5.72 16.67 -3.07
N CYS A 396 -4.58 17.13 -3.60
CA CYS A 396 -4.15 16.84 -4.97
C CYS A 396 -3.85 15.34 -5.16
N PHE A 397 -3.12 14.71 -4.25
CA PHE A 397 -2.90 13.26 -4.28
C PHE A 397 -4.23 12.52 -4.30
N GLY A 398 -5.20 12.92 -3.48
CA GLY A 398 -6.53 12.34 -3.46
C GLY A 398 -7.27 12.51 -4.79
N ILE A 399 -7.35 13.73 -5.32
CA ILE A 399 -8.07 14.05 -6.58
C ILE A 399 -7.55 13.19 -7.74
N LEU A 400 -6.26 12.90 -7.79
CA LEU A 400 -5.63 12.11 -8.86
C LEU A 400 -6.05 10.65 -8.88
N ILE A 401 -6.48 10.06 -7.78
CA ILE A 401 -6.82 8.62 -7.68
C ILE A 401 -7.90 8.25 -8.69
N SER A 402 -9.01 8.99 -8.71
CA SER A 402 -10.17 8.65 -9.53
C SER A 402 -9.92 8.77 -11.03
N PRO A 403 -9.39 9.89 -11.57
CA PRO A 403 -9.19 10.04 -13.02
C PRO A 403 -8.15 9.05 -13.57
N ILE A 404 -7.09 8.73 -12.80
CA ILE A 404 -6.07 7.78 -13.25
C ILE A 404 -6.66 6.37 -13.32
N ILE A 405 -7.39 5.90 -12.29
CA ILE A 405 -8.02 4.59 -12.30
C ILE A 405 -9.10 4.50 -13.36
N LEU A 406 -9.95 5.53 -13.48
CA LEU A 406 -11.02 5.55 -14.49
C LEU A 406 -10.48 5.53 -15.92
N SER A 407 -9.41 6.27 -16.21
CA SER A 407 -8.80 6.30 -17.53
C SER A 407 -8.26 4.91 -17.92
N ALA A 408 -7.61 4.21 -16.99
CA ALA A 408 -7.14 2.85 -17.21
C ALA A 408 -8.32 1.87 -17.44
N ILE A 409 -9.32 1.90 -16.58
CA ILE A 409 -10.47 0.97 -16.63
C ILE A 409 -11.34 1.22 -17.86
N ASN A 410 -11.65 2.47 -18.19
CA ASN A 410 -12.52 2.79 -19.33
C ASN A 410 -11.83 2.62 -20.68
N SER A 411 -10.50 2.48 -20.71
CA SER A 411 -9.74 2.13 -21.91
C SER A 411 -9.65 0.62 -22.17
N THR A 412 -10.33 -0.20 -21.35
CA THR A 412 -10.26 -1.67 -21.42
C THR A 412 -11.62 -2.30 -21.69
N LEU A 413 -11.60 -3.56 -22.16
CA LEU A 413 -12.82 -4.32 -22.39
C LEU A 413 -13.50 -4.69 -21.06
N PRO A 414 -14.84 -4.74 -21.00
CA PRO A 414 -15.58 -5.16 -19.80
C PRO A 414 -15.17 -6.53 -19.23
N SER A 415 -14.71 -7.44 -20.08
CA SER A 415 -14.22 -8.77 -19.68
C SER A 415 -12.85 -8.77 -19.02
N MET A 416 -12.16 -7.62 -18.96
CA MET A 416 -10.78 -7.47 -18.44
C MET A 416 -10.67 -6.42 -17.33
N LEU A 417 -11.78 -5.98 -16.75
CA LEU A 417 -11.80 -4.95 -15.70
C LEU A 417 -11.02 -5.36 -14.46
N GLY A 418 -11.07 -6.64 -14.08
CA GLY A 418 -10.33 -7.17 -12.95
C GLY A 418 -8.82 -7.19 -13.20
N ALA A 419 -8.37 -7.64 -14.38
CA ALA A 419 -6.96 -7.59 -14.76
C ALA A 419 -6.45 -6.14 -14.82
N ALA A 420 -7.23 -5.22 -15.39
CA ALA A 420 -6.89 -3.80 -15.48
C ALA A 420 -6.80 -3.15 -14.11
N SER A 421 -7.78 -3.40 -13.22
CA SER A 421 -7.78 -2.87 -11.85
C SER A 421 -6.64 -3.44 -11.02
N GLY A 422 -6.32 -4.72 -11.18
CA GLY A 422 -5.18 -5.36 -10.53
C GLY A 422 -3.87 -4.69 -10.94
N LEU A 423 -3.64 -4.48 -12.23
CA LEU A 423 -2.40 -3.92 -12.72
C LEU A 423 -2.23 -2.44 -12.33
N ILE A 424 -3.28 -1.61 -12.48
CA ILE A 424 -3.19 -0.19 -12.12
C ILE A 424 -2.93 -0.01 -10.61
N THR A 425 -3.53 -0.85 -9.75
CA THR A 425 -3.29 -0.83 -8.31
C THR A 425 -1.87 -1.28 -7.98
N THR A 426 -1.40 -2.37 -8.60
CA THR A 426 -0.01 -2.86 -8.46
C THR A 426 1.00 -1.78 -8.88
N SER A 427 0.75 -1.05 -9.97
CA SER A 427 1.61 0.03 -10.44
C SER A 427 1.82 1.12 -9.38
N ARG A 428 0.79 1.48 -8.63
CA ARG A 428 0.89 2.43 -7.52
C ARG A 428 1.84 1.92 -6.42
N PHE A 429 1.64 0.68 -5.98
CA PHE A 429 2.47 0.10 -4.91
C PHE A 429 3.91 -0.13 -5.35
N LEU A 430 4.16 -0.50 -6.60
CA LEU A 430 5.51 -0.54 -7.19
C LEU A 430 6.16 0.84 -7.15
N GLY A 431 5.41 1.88 -7.52
CA GLY A 431 5.87 3.26 -7.41
C GLY A 431 6.26 3.64 -5.99
N MET A 432 5.41 3.30 -5.00
CA MET A 432 5.70 3.54 -3.59
C MET A 432 6.98 2.80 -3.14
N THR A 433 7.14 1.55 -3.52
CA THR A 433 8.33 0.76 -3.15
C THR A 433 9.61 1.33 -3.77
N ILE A 434 9.57 1.66 -5.06
CA ILE A 434 10.72 2.25 -5.77
C ILE A 434 11.06 3.62 -5.19
N GLY A 435 10.04 4.47 -4.95
CA GLY A 435 10.21 5.80 -4.37
C GLY A 435 10.85 5.76 -2.98
N LEU A 436 10.36 4.86 -2.10
CA LEU A 436 10.92 4.69 -0.76
C LEU A 436 12.37 4.21 -0.79
N ALA A 437 12.66 3.20 -1.61
CA ALA A 437 13.99 2.63 -1.73
C ALA A 437 15.01 3.63 -2.31
N ALA A 438 14.61 4.33 -3.37
CA ALA A 438 15.45 5.37 -3.97
C ALA A 438 15.73 6.51 -2.98
N MET A 439 14.71 6.94 -2.22
CA MET A 439 14.86 7.96 -1.19
C MET A 439 15.80 7.50 -0.07
N ALA A 440 15.64 6.28 0.43
CA ALA A 440 16.47 5.75 1.50
C ALA A 440 17.94 5.63 1.07
N SER A 441 18.20 5.04 -0.11
CA SER A 441 19.54 4.85 -0.64
C SER A 441 20.25 6.17 -0.95
N TRP A 442 19.59 7.05 -1.71
CA TRP A 442 20.16 8.34 -2.04
C TRP A 442 20.32 9.24 -0.80
N GLY A 443 19.34 9.17 0.11
CA GLY A 443 19.34 9.95 1.34
C GLY A 443 20.49 9.59 2.26
N SER A 444 20.75 8.29 2.52
CA SER A 444 21.88 7.87 3.35
C SER A 444 23.22 8.27 2.76
N SER A 445 23.43 8.01 1.46
CA SER A 445 24.66 8.40 0.76
C SER A 445 24.90 9.92 0.79
N LYS A 446 23.85 10.72 0.57
CA LYS A 446 23.94 12.18 0.63
C LYS A 446 24.20 12.69 2.04
N PHE A 447 23.52 12.10 3.04
CA PHE A 447 23.72 12.45 4.45
C PHE A 447 25.16 12.17 4.90
N GLU A 448 25.72 11.00 4.58
CA GLU A 448 27.13 10.66 4.86
C GLU A 448 28.10 11.64 4.20
N HIS A 449 27.86 11.99 2.93
CA HIS A 449 28.67 12.95 2.20
C HIS A 449 28.64 14.34 2.85
N LEU A 450 27.47 14.83 3.27
CA LEU A 450 27.33 16.12 3.93
C LEU A 450 27.93 16.09 5.35
N LEU A 451 27.79 14.95 6.06
CA LEU A 451 28.36 14.77 7.40
C LEU A 451 29.89 14.71 7.37
N SER A 452 30.51 14.18 6.32
CA SER A 452 31.97 14.11 6.19
C SER A 452 32.66 15.48 6.18
N GLY A 453 31.93 16.55 5.88
CA GLY A 453 32.39 17.94 5.97
C GLY A 453 32.30 18.57 7.37
N VAL A 454 31.68 17.87 8.34
CA VAL A 454 31.48 18.40 9.70
C VAL A 454 32.55 17.86 10.64
N THR A 455 33.30 18.76 11.27
CA THR A 455 34.34 18.38 12.25
C THR A 455 33.71 18.01 13.59
N LEU A 456 34.06 16.83 14.12
CA LEU A 456 33.64 16.40 15.46
C LEU A 456 34.39 17.20 16.54
N PRO A 457 33.74 17.72 17.60
CA PRO A 457 34.37 18.52 18.66
C PRO A 457 35.11 17.64 19.69
N ILE A 458 36.10 16.85 19.23
CA ILE A 458 36.76 15.81 20.05
C ILE A 458 37.76 16.35 21.08
N ASN A 459 38.22 17.64 21.01
CA ASN A 459 39.32 18.14 21.83
C ASN A 459 39.13 19.55 22.45
N SER A 460 37.93 19.99 22.76
CA SER A 460 37.69 21.32 23.33
C SER A 460 37.53 21.26 24.85
N GLY A 461 38.18 22.17 25.58
CA GLY A 461 38.02 22.30 27.03
C GLY A 461 36.57 22.60 27.43
N ALA A 462 36.20 22.36 28.70
CA ALA A 462 34.80 22.27 29.18
C ALA A 462 33.86 23.47 28.84
N LYS A 463 34.36 24.68 28.64
CA LYS A 463 33.54 25.83 28.16
C LYS A 463 33.44 25.94 26.64
N GLN A 464 34.44 25.47 25.91
CA GLN A 464 34.42 25.36 24.45
C GLN A 464 33.63 24.14 23.96
N SER A 465 33.47 23.12 24.82
CA SER A 465 32.72 21.89 24.46
C SER A 465 31.21 22.14 24.33
N SER A 466 30.60 23.01 25.13
CA SER A 466 29.15 23.31 25.01
C SER A 466 28.83 24.14 23.76
N GLN A 467 29.70 25.06 23.38
CA GLN A 467 29.52 25.85 22.16
C GLN A 467 29.78 25.01 20.90
N ALA A 468 30.85 24.20 20.91
CA ALA A 468 31.15 23.28 19.82
C ALA A 468 30.07 22.19 19.65
N LEU A 469 29.44 21.74 20.75
CA LEU A 469 28.31 20.80 20.69
C LEU A 469 27.07 21.46 20.05
N SER A 470 26.74 22.70 20.43
CA SER A 470 25.62 23.44 19.85
C SER A 470 25.83 23.76 18.37
N GLU A 471 27.06 24.06 17.94
CA GLU A 471 27.43 24.25 16.55
C GLU A 471 27.31 22.94 15.75
N PHE A 472 27.73 21.83 16.36
CA PHE A 472 27.59 20.50 15.76
C PHE A 472 26.11 20.09 15.59
N GLU A 473 25.28 20.26 16.64
CA GLU A 473 23.83 20.01 16.58
C GLU A 473 23.14 20.88 15.53
N SER A 474 23.52 22.16 15.44
CA SER A 474 22.97 23.06 14.43
C SER A 474 23.37 22.63 13.00
N SER A 475 24.59 22.15 12.80
CA SER A 475 25.09 21.65 11.53
C SER A 475 24.36 20.38 11.08
N ILE A 476 24.16 19.41 12.00
CA ILE A 476 23.37 18.20 11.71
C ILE A 476 21.94 18.57 11.33
N THR A 477 21.30 19.48 12.04
CA THR A 477 19.93 19.89 11.75
C THR A 477 19.84 20.62 10.40
N ASN A 478 20.82 21.43 10.03
CA ASN A 478 20.87 22.08 8.72
C ASN A 478 21.05 21.06 7.59
N ILE A 479 21.93 20.05 7.79
CA ILE A 479 22.10 18.94 6.86
C ILE A 479 20.77 18.16 6.69
N GLY A 480 20.10 17.87 7.81
CA GLY A 480 18.79 17.22 7.78
C GLY A 480 17.75 18.03 7.02
N THR A 481 17.69 19.35 7.29
CA THR A 481 16.80 20.28 6.59
C THR A 481 17.05 20.25 5.09
N GLN A 482 18.30 20.37 4.66
CA GLN A 482 18.68 20.31 3.25
C GLN A 482 18.26 18.97 2.62
N LEU A 483 18.51 17.86 3.29
CA LEU A 483 18.16 16.53 2.79
C LEU A 483 16.65 16.38 2.60
N PHE A 484 15.84 16.78 3.57
CA PHE A 484 14.39 16.69 3.48
C PHE A 484 13.81 17.62 2.40
N ASN A 485 14.37 18.81 2.24
CA ASN A 485 13.99 19.75 1.19
C ASN A 485 14.26 19.14 -0.20
N ASP A 486 15.39 18.43 -0.36
CA ASP A 486 15.68 17.72 -1.60
C ASP A 486 14.72 16.54 -1.87
N PHE A 487 14.23 15.87 -0.82
CA PHE A 487 13.19 14.83 -0.97
C PHE A 487 11.87 15.43 -1.46
N PHE A 488 11.42 16.55 -0.89
CA PHE A 488 10.22 17.24 -1.37
C PHE A 488 10.40 17.75 -2.80
N MET A 489 11.59 18.29 -3.14
CA MET A 489 11.91 18.72 -4.49
C MET A 489 11.87 17.53 -5.48
N THR A 490 12.41 16.38 -5.09
CA THR A 490 12.35 15.16 -5.90
C THR A 490 10.91 14.73 -6.14
N ALA A 491 10.06 14.74 -5.11
CA ALA A 491 8.65 14.43 -5.25
C ALA A 491 7.92 15.43 -6.17
N ALA A 492 8.26 16.72 -6.09
CA ALA A 492 7.72 17.75 -6.99
C ALA A 492 8.10 17.47 -8.46
N VAL A 493 9.36 17.12 -8.71
CA VAL A 493 9.86 16.77 -10.05
C VAL A 493 9.18 15.52 -10.60
N LEU A 494 8.95 14.50 -9.76
CA LEU A 494 8.21 13.29 -10.17
C LEU A 494 6.78 13.64 -10.61
N CYS A 495 6.10 14.56 -9.92
CA CYS A 495 4.78 15.05 -10.33
C CYS A 495 4.85 15.80 -11.67
N LEU A 496 5.90 16.56 -11.95
CA LEU A 496 6.09 17.21 -13.25
C LEU A 496 6.37 16.20 -14.36
N ILE A 497 7.21 15.21 -14.10
CA ILE A 497 7.48 14.12 -15.06
C ILE A 497 6.19 13.36 -15.39
N ALA A 498 5.30 13.18 -14.41
CA ALA A 498 4.02 12.52 -14.60
C ALA A 498 3.08 13.28 -15.57
N LEU A 499 3.31 14.56 -15.84
CA LEU A 499 2.58 15.32 -16.85
C LEU A 499 2.80 14.74 -18.26
N ILE A 500 4.00 14.24 -18.58
CA ILE A 500 4.34 13.72 -19.90
C ILE A 500 3.41 12.56 -20.28
N PRO A 501 3.34 11.45 -19.52
CA PRO A 501 2.40 10.38 -19.83
C PRO A 501 0.93 10.81 -19.61
N CYS A 502 0.64 11.76 -18.73
CA CYS A 502 -0.71 12.25 -18.50
C CYS A 502 -1.32 12.90 -19.75
N ILE A 503 -0.51 13.57 -20.59
CA ILE A 503 -0.95 14.15 -21.86
C ILE A 503 -1.44 13.07 -22.84
N LEU A 504 -0.92 11.86 -22.77
CA LEU A 504 -1.29 10.73 -23.64
C LEU A 504 -2.55 10.00 -23.17
N VAL A 505 -3.03 10.27 -21.96
CA VAL A 505 -4.29 9.72 -21.44
C VAL A 505 -5.45 10.29 -22.26
N LYS A 506 -6.15 9.47 -23.02
CA LYS A 506 -7.33 9.86 -23.79
C LYS A 506 -8.61 9.61 -22.99
N ASN A 507 -9.59 10.45 -23.19
CA ASN A 507 -10.93 10.18 -22.71
C ASN A 507 -11.63 9.33 -23.77
N ASP A 508 -11.34 8.03 -23.77
CA ASP A 508 -12.08 7.08 -24.61
C ASP A 508 -13.48 6.93 -23.97
N LYS A 509 -14.34 7.92 -24.18
CA LYS A 509 -15.78 7.69 -24.07
C LYS A 509 -16.07 6.68 -25.18
N VAL A 510 -16.17 5.40 -24.80
CA VAL A 510 -16.74 4.38 -25.68
C VAL A 510 -18.06 4.99 -26.13
N SER A 511 -18.11 5.41 -27.40
CA SER A 511 -19.32 5.87 -28.04
C SER A 511 -20.35 4.78 -27.83
N SER A 512 -21.33 5.13 -27.00
CA SER A 512 -22.53 4.32 -26.71
C SER A 512 -23.28 3.96 -27.97
#